data_304c8b17a1e0740b78f8a8a359472b0b
#
_entry.id   304c8b17a1e0740b78f8a8a359472b0b
#
_cell.length_a   1.000
_cell.length_b   1.000
_cell.length_c   1.000
_cell.angle_alpha   90.00
_cell.angle_beta   90.00
_cell.angle_gamma   90.00
#
_symmetry.space_group_name_H-M   'P 1'
#
loop_
_entity.id
_entity.type
_entity.pdbx_description
1 polymer ?
#
loop_
_entity_poly.entity_id
_entity_poly.type
_entity_poly.pdbx_seq_one_letter_code
_entity_poly.pdbx_strand_id
1 'polypeptide(L)'
;MTTSFDSLKSNMFLLLLLLSMTIQAQQTQTDSYTQYELLDPESKSFRIMYDVSATTANAEYYWNTLRNGSDHKVEKVWDLFSGKELKWQIVDANIAKQNGLIGVSDDTDYLQVTLARPVPKGGQARIRIDKIYKDSTSYFKEGASIVFSRTLGIKRNSIIIPKGYELTHCNYPSQVDLTDDARIKVSFLNRSTEAVPLMIKAKWLANNTTIKIPKEDAYDAGTGTARDKSKARLGYQFSERAFQDQDIVYFLQQPETGSFLLYHDYTETRTGMDRYINIVRPGSKASNPSAIILDTGEALKVESFIGDAITKRGITINAEIKPETEVVAIWFNPIKEGESKRLRITETYTDPNRYTVYKEQLVWDRSFGRNRNTVVLPEGWLLTTTSIP
;
A
#
# COMPACT_ATOMS: atom_id res chain seq x y z
N MET A 1 -48.65 41.25 -2.70
CA MET A 1 -47.31 40.94 -3.22
C MET A 1 -46.50 40.23 -2.16
N THR A 2 -46.85 38.99 -1.74
CA THR A 2 -46.16 38.27 -0.69
C THR A 2 -46.13 36.75 -0.88
N THR A 3 -46.18 36.25 -2.13
CA THR A 3 -46.23 34.82 -2.41
C THR A 3 -45.03 34.28 -3.23
N SER A 4 -43.96 35.08 -3.46
CA SER A 4 -42.81 34.67 -4.31
C SER A 4 -41.54 34.28 -3.54
N PHE A 5 -41.44 34.50 -2.23
CA PHE A 5 -40.20 34.24 -1.47
C PHE A 5 -40.11 32.86 -0.81
N ASP A 6 -41.26 32.24 -0.54
CA ASP A 6 -41.27 30.92 0.13
C ASP A 6 -41.03 29.76 -0.82
N SER A 7 -41.38 29.90 -2.09
CA SER A 7 -41.10 28.93 -3.16
C SER A 7 -39.59 28.78 -3.46
N LEU A 8 -38.84 29.87 -3.37
CA LEU A 8 -37.39 29.86 -3.64
C LEU A 8 -36.60 29.17 -2.52
N LYS A 9 -37.01 29.32 -1.25
CA LYS A 9 -36.37 28.69 -0.10
C LYS A 9 -36.63 27.18 -0.05
N SER A 10 -37.84 26.75 -0.43
CA SER A 10 -38.20 25.33 -0.48
C SER A 10 -37.40 24.57 -1.56
N ASN A 11 -37.23 25.20 -2.75
CA ASN A 11 -36.45 24.58 -3.84
C ASN A 11 -34.94 24.60 -3.56
N MET A 12 -34.42 25.58 -2.83
CA MET A 12 -33.02 25.63 -2.44
C MET A 12 -32.70 24.60 -1.34
N PHE A 13 -33.64 24.30 -0.44
CA PHE A 13 -33.49 23.26 0.57
C PHE A 13 -33.59 21.86 -0.04
N LEU A 14 -34.42 21.65 -1.05
CA LEU A 14 -34.53 20.40 -1.79
C LEU A 14 -33.30 20.15 -2.67
N LEU A 15 -32.70 21.20 -3.24
CA LEU A 15 -31.45 21.12 -4.02
C LEU A 15 -30.23 20.81 -3.13
N LEU A 16 -30.19 21.31 -1.88
CA LEU A 16 -29.15 21.00 -0.90
C LEU A 16 -29.27 19.57 -0.36
N LEU A 17 -30.47 18.99 -0.30
CA LEU A 17 -30.67 17.59 0.09
C LEU A 17 -30.32 16.59 -1.02
N LEU A 18 -30.38 17.00 -2.29
CA LEU A 18 -29.98 16.15 -3.41
C LEU A 18 -28.45 16.14 -3.68
N LEU A 19 -27.68 17.07 -3.11
CA LEU A 19 -26.22 17.08 -3.20
C LEU A 19 -25.51 16.19 -2.16
N SER A 20 -26.24 15.55 -1.25
CA SER A 20 -25.64 14.78 -0.16
C SER A 20 -25.60 13.25 -0.38
N MET A 21 -25.93 12.74 -1.57
CA MET A 21 -25.92 11.30 -1.86
C MET A 21 -25.06 10.92 -3.06
N THR A 22 -23.79 11.28 -3.06
CA THR A 22 -22.80 10.56 -3.86
C THR A 22 -21.75 9.98 -2.93
N ILE A 23 -22.12 8.94 -2.19
CA ILE A 23 -21.14 8.07 -1.56
C ILE A 23 -20.55 7.20 -2.67
N GLN A 24 -19.56 7.72 -3.36
CA GLN A 24 -18.72 6.93 -4.26
C GLN A 24 -17.76 6.11 -3.43
N ALA A 25 -17.81 4.79 -3.62
CA ALA A 25 -16.76 3.90 -3.14
C ALA A 25 -15.47 4.20 -3.92
N GLN A 26 -14.68 5.14 -3.43
CA GLN A 26 -13.43 5.53 -4.06
C GLN A 26 -12.31 4.63 -3.56
N GLN A 27 -11.80 3.78 -4.44
CA GLN A 27 -10.64 2.94 -4.15
C GLN A 27 -9.38 3.79 -4.21
N THR A 28 -8.51 3.67 -3.21
CA THR A 28 -7.15 4.22 -3.34
C THR A 28 -6.31 3.29 -4.20
N GLN A 29 -6.16 3.62 -5.47
CA GLN A 29 -5.31 2.87 -6.40
C GLN A 29 -3.84 2.87 -5.99
N THR A 30 -3.39 3.84 -5.21
CA THR A 30 -2.00 3.96 -4.76
C THR A 30 -1.55 2.79 -3.88
N ASP A 31 -2.46 2.19 -3.11
CA ASP A 31 -2.17 1.07 -2.22
C ASP A 31 -2.53 -0.30 -2.80
N SER A 32 -3.11 -0.33 -3.99
CA SER A 32 -3.50 -1.58 -4.62
C SER A 32 -2.27 -2.37 -5.07
N TYR A 33 -2.27 -3.66 -4.74
CA TYR A 33 -1.24 -4.61 -5.13
C TYR A 33 -1.88 -5.86 -5.69
N THR A 34 -1.37 -6.35 -6.81
CA THR A 34 -1.84 -7.60 -7.41
C THR A 34 -0.65 -8.54 -7.63
N GLN A 35 -0.78 -9.77 -7.15
CA GLN A 35 0.13 -10.85 -7.47
C GLN A 35 -0.59 -11.88 -8.34
N TYR A 36 -0.01 -12.17 -9.49
CA TYR A 36 -0.42 -13.22 -10.39
C TYR A 36 0.51 -14.41 -10.21
N GLU A 37 0.00 -15.54 -9.78
CA GLU A 37 0.74 -16.80 -9.72
C GLU A 37 0.29 -17.67 -10.91
N LEU A 38 1.18 -17.82 -11.90
CA LEU A 38 0.90 -18.66 -13.06
C LEU A 38 0.92 -20.12 -12.64
N LEU A 39 -0.19 -20.82 -12.85
CA LEU A 39 -0.34 -22.23 -12.52
C LEU A 39 0.19 -23.12 -13.66
N ASP A 40 -0.09 -24.42 -13.61
CA ASP A 40 0.30 -25.35 -14.68
C ASP A 40 -0.12 -24.77 -16.04
N PRO A 41 0.79 -24.66 -17.02
CA PRO A 41 0.49 -24.06 -18.32
C PRO A 41 -0.63 -24.75 -19.10
N GLU A 42 -0.83 -26.05 -18.91
CA GLU A 42 -1.93 -26.79 -19.56
C GLU A 42 -3.30 -26.36 -19.01
N SER A 43 -3.34 -25.90 -17.76
CA SER A 43 -4.58 -25.40 -17.15
C SER A 43 -5.03 -24.07 -17.72
N LYS A 44 -4.10 -23.29 -18.33
CA LYS A 44 -4.31 -21.91 -18.79
C LYS A 44 -4.87 -21.00 -17.67
N SER A 45 -4.52 -21.35 -16.43
CA SER A 45 -5.05 -20.71 -15.22
C SER A 45 -3.96 -20.02 -14.43
N PHE A 46 -4.35 -18.98 -13.71
CA PHE A 46 -3.50 -18.26 -12.77
C PHE A 46 -4.30 -17.82 -11.56
N ARG A 47 -3.66 -17.85 -10.42
CA ARG A 47 -4.19 -17.32 -9.17
C ARG A 47 -3.91 -15.83 -9.08
N ILE A 48 -4.85 -15.06 -8.59
CA ILE A 48 -4.73 -13.63 -8.36
C ILE A 48 -4.94 -13.36 -6.89
N MET A 49 -3.92 -12.86 -6.21
CA MET A 49 -4.07 -12.22 -4.91
C MET A 49 -4.11 -10.71 -5.11
N TYR A 50 -5.26 -10.11 -4.80
CA TYR A 50 -5.50 -8.69 -4.95
C TYR A 50 -5.72 -8.04 -3.58
N ASP A 51 -4.80 -7.18 -3.20
CA ASP A 51 -4.89 -6.37 -1.99
C ASP A 51 -5.31 -4.95 -2.34
N VAL A 52 -6.31 -4.45 -1.65
CA VAL A 52 -6.88 -3.12 -1.92
C VAL A 52 -7.38 -2.47 -0.65
N SER A 53 -7.42 -1.13 -0.65
CA SER A 53 -7.99 -0.32 0.42
C SER A 53 -9.23 0.40 -0.07
N ALA A 54 -10.37 0.21 0.60
CA ALA A 54 -11.55 1.03 0.45
C ALA A 54 -11.42 2.26 1.36
N THR A 55 -11.64 3.46 0.81
CA THR A 55 -11.40 4.75 1.53
C THR A 55 -12.63 5.65 1.58
N THR A 56 -13.73 5.28 0.92
CA THR A 56 -14.97 6.04 1.03
C THR A 56 -15.56 5.89 2.42
N ALA A 57 -15.62 7.00 3.16
CA ALA A 57 -16.18 6.99 4.51
C ALA A 57 -17.61 6.42 4.53
N ASN A 58 -17.90 5.60 5.53
CA ASN A 58 -19.15 4.89 5.73
C ASN A 58 -19.50 3.84 4.67
N ALA A 59 -18.63 3.51 3.73
CA ALA A 59 -18.86 2.39 2.82
C ALA A 59 -18.92 1.07 3.61
N GLU A 60 -19.95 0.28 3.37
CA GLU A 60 -20.16 -1.04 3.96
C GLU A 60 -19.78 -2.17 3.01
N TYR A 61 -19.65 -1.87 1.73
CA TYR A 61 -19.30 -2.81 0.67
C TYR A 61 -18.09 -2.37 -0.11
N TYR A 62 -17.31 -3.35 -0.57
CA TYR A 62 -16.31 -3.17 -1.60
C TYR A 62 -16.73 -3.93 -2.85
N TRP A 63 -16.52 -3.32 -4.02
CA TRP A 63 -16.89 -3.88 -5.31
C TRP A 63 -15.66 -4.17 -6.16
N ASN A 64 -15.57 -5.39 -6.67
CA ASN A 64 -14.52 -5.75 -7.62
C ASN A 64 -15.15 -6.30 -8.91
N THR A 65 -14.81 -5.66 -10.03
CA THR A 65 -15.24 -6.09 -11.35
C THR A 65 -14.62 -7.43 -11.71
N LEU A 66 -15.44 -8.37 -12.19
CA LEU A 66 -15.01 -9.64 -12.72
C LEU A 66 -14.88 -9.52 -14.24
N ARG A 67 -13.77 -9.99 -14.80
CA ARG A 67 -13.47 -9.81 -16.21
C ARG A 67 -14.37 -10.70 -17.07
N ASN A 68 -15.09 -10.09 -18.02
CA ASN A 68 -15.87 -10.81 -19.01
C ASN A 68 -15.01 -11.77 -19.83
N GLY A 69 -15.58 -12.93 -20.18
CA GLY A 69 -14.92 -13.94 -21.00
C GLY A 69 -13.86 -14.78 -20.29
N SER A 70 -13.63 -14.56 -18.97
CA SER A 70 -12.80 -15.43 -18.15
C SER A 70 -13.67 -16.34 -17.28
N ASP A 71 -13.31 -17.62 -17.22
CA ASP A 71 -13.81 -18.53 -16.20
C ASP A 71 -13.08 -18.21 -14.90
N HIS A 72 -13.83 -17.90 -13.85
CA HIS A 72 -13.25 -17.41 -12.59
C HIS A 72 -13.89 -18.06 -11.38
N LYS A 73 -13.08 -18.24 -10.35
CA LYS A 73 -13.51 -18.73 -9.05
C LYS A 73 -12.93 -17.84 -7.96
N VAL A 74 -13.78 -17.23 -7.14
CA VAL A 74 -13.35 -16.56 -5.92
C VAL A 74 -13.12 -17.63 -4.85
N GLU A 75 -11.92 -17.72 -4.32
CA GLU A 75 -11.58 -18.69 -3.29
C GLU A 75 -11.91 -18.15 -1.92
N LYS A 76 -11.40 -16.96 -1.59
CA LYS A 76 -11.56 -16.34 -0.28
C LYS A 76 -11.39 -14.82 -0.35
N VAL A 77 -11.97 -14.15 0.64
CA VAL A 77 -11.75 -12.71 0.87
C VAL A 77 -11.47 -12.50 2.35
N TRP A 78 -10.44 -11.72 2.68
CA TRP A 78 -10.06 -11.43 4.06
C TRP A 78 -10.04 -9.94 4.37
N ASP A 79 -10.39 -9.61 5.61
CA ASP A 79 -10.05 -8.34 6.23
C ASP A 79 -8.58 -8.39 6.67
N LEU A 80 -7.73 -7.56 6.10
CA LEU A 80 -6.30 -7.53 6.41
C LEU A 80 -5.99 -6.97 7.81
N PHE A 81 -6.93 -6.26 8.41
CA PHE A 81 -6.77 -5.78 9.78
C PHE A 81 -6.90 -6.92 10.81
N SER A 82 -7.97 -7.70 10.70
CA SER A 82 -8.28 -8.76 11.67
C SER A 82 -7.82 -10.16 11.25
N GLY A 83 -7.39 -10.34 10.00
CA GLY A 83 -7.07 -11.64 9.42
C GLY A 83 -8.28 -12.55 9.21
N LYS A 84 -9.51 -12.05 9.40
CA LYS A 84 -10.74 -12.83 9.30
C LYS A 84 -11.28 -12.85 7.90
N GLU A 85 -11.91 -13.97 7.53
CA GLU A 85 -12.62 -14.11 6.28
C GLU A 85 -13.87 -13.23 6.27
N LEU A 86 -14.12 -12.57 5.13
CA LEU A 86 -15.26 -11.71 4.88
C LEU A 86 -16.32 -12.43 4.07
N LYS A 87 -17.58 -12.03 4.26
CA LYS A 87 -18.70 -12.47 3.42
C LYS A 87 -18.62 -11.77 2.05
N TRP A 88 -18.90 -12.52 1.02
CA TRP A 88 -18.95 -12.01 -0.35
C TRP A 88 -19.97 -12.77 -1.19
N GLN A 89 -20.38 -12.15 -2.29
CA GLN A 89 -21.23 -12.78 -3.31
C GLN A 89 -20.91 -12.22 -4.69
N ILE A 90 -21.19 -13.01 -5.72
CA ILE A 90 -21.14 -12.53 -7.10
C ILE A 90 -22.55 -12.08 -7.49
N VAL A 91 -22.65 -10.88 -8.04
CA VAL A 91 -23.90 -10.26 -8.43
C VAL A 91 -23.79 -9.72 -9.86
N ASP A 92 -24.92 -9.64 -10.53
CA ASP A 92 -25.02 -9.01 -11.84
C ASP A 92 -25.01 -7.46 -11.73
N ALA A 93 -24.94 -6.83 -12.91
CA ALA A 93 -24.94 -5.38 -13.04
C ALA A 93 -26.18 -4.70 -12.41
N ASN A 94 -27.35 -5.33 -12.46
CA ASN A 94 -28.59 -4.73 -11.93
C ASN A 94 -28.55 -4.64 -10.41
N ILE A 95 -28.12 -5.72 -9.76
CA ILE A 95 -27.96 -5.76 -8.31
C ILE A 95 -26.87 -4.78 -7.86
N ALA A 96 -25.75 -4.70 -8.62
CA ALA A 96 -24.70 -3.74 -8.34
C ALA A 96 -25.21 -2.28 -8.40
N LYS A 97 -25.98 -1.93 -9.42
CA LYS A 97 -26.65 -0.61 -9.54
C LYS A 97 -27.61 -0.32 -8.39
N GLN A 98 -28.45 -1.29 -8.04
CA GLN A 98 -29.42 -1.16 -6.93
C GLN A 98 -28.72 -0.89 -5.59
N ASN A 99 -27.50 -1.42 -5.40
CA ASN A 99 -26.67 -1.20 -4.22
C ASN A 99 -25.74 0.04 -4.35
N GLY A 100 -26.00 0.92 -5.30
CA GLY A 100 -25.36 2.23 -5.42
C GLY A 100 -24.02 2.23 -6.14
N LEU A 101 -23.63 1.14 -6.82
CA LEU A 101 -22.41 1.15 -7.65
C LEU A 101 -22.64 2.01 -8.90
N ILE A 102 -21.74 3.00 -9.11
CA ILE A 102 -21.77 3.91 -10.27
C ILE A 102 -20.82 3.40 -11.36
N GLY A 103 -21.15 3.67 -12.63
CA GLY A 103 -20.30 3.26 -13.77
C GLY A 103 -20.36 1.76 -14.08
N VAL A 104 -21.47 1.12 -13.74
CA VAL A 104 -21.69 -0.31 -13.96
C VAL A 104 -21.84 -0.62 -15.44
N SER A 105 -21.10 -1.61 -15.94
CA SER A 105 -21.26 -2.19 -17.26
C SER A 105 -22.29 -3.33 -17.22
N ASP A 106 -23.27 -3.32 -18.12
CA ASP A 106 -24.42 -4.23 -18.10
C ASP A 106 -24.03 -5.71 -18.32
N ASP A 107 -22.95 -5.96 -19.04
CA ASP A 107 -22.48 -7.31 -19.37
C ASP A 107 -21.40 -7.82 -18.39
N THR A 108 -21.32 -7.25 -17.20
CA THR A 108 -20.23 -7.55 -16.26
C THR A 108 -20.78 -8.00 -14.92
N ASP A 109 -20.22 -9.08 -14.38
CA ASP A 109 -20.45 -9.51 -13.01
C ASP A 109 -19.52 -8.77 -12.03
N TYR A 110 -20.00 -8.62 -10.81
CA TYR A 110 -19.31 -7.92 -9.74
C TYR A 110 -19.20 -8.80 -8.50
N LEU A 111 -18.01 -8.83 -7.93
CA LEU A 111 -17.81 -9.37 -6.58
C LEU A 111 -18.17 -8.27 -5.58
N GLN A 112 -19.25 -8.47 -4.84
CA GLN A 112 -19.63 -7.65 -3.68
C GLN A 112 -19.02 -8.25 -2.43
N VAL A 113 -18.18 -7.50 -1.74
CA VAL A 113 -17.59 -7.89 -0.46
C VAL A 113 -18.21 -7.07 0.66
N THR A 114 -18.78 -7.73 1.68
CA THR A 114 -19.25 -7.06 2.89
C THR A 114 -18.05 -6.77 3.78
N LEU A 115 -17.76 -5.51 4.04
CA LEU A 115 -16.65 -5.09 4.90
C LEU A 115 -16.89 -5.48 6.37
N ALA A 116 -15.83 -5.76 7.11
CA ALA A 116 -15.93 -6.13 8.54
C ALA A 116 -16.54 -5.02 9.40
N ARG A 117 -16.45 -3.79 8.91
CA ARG A 117 -16.97 -2.56 9.50
C ARG A 117 -17.08 -1.48 8.43
N PRO A 118 -17.96 -0.48 8.58
CA PRO A 118 -17.97 0.68 7.72
C PRO A 118 -16.60 1.37 7.72
N VAL A 119 -16.19 1.90 6.57
CA VAL A 119 -14.93 2.63 6.44
C VAL A 119 -14.95 3.86 7.35
N PRO A 120 -14.00 4.03 8.28
CA PRO A 120 -13.99 5.19 9.17
C PRO A 120 -13.65 6.48 8.41
N LYS A 121 -14.14 7.62 8.89
CA LYS A 121 -13.81 8.93 8.31
C LYS A 121 -12.30 9.17 8.39
N GLY A 122 -11.67 9.48 7.26
CA GLY A 122 -10.21 9.67 7.17
C GLY A 122 -9.38 8.39 7.31
N GLY A 123 -10.05 7.23 7.38
CA GLY A 123 -9.42 5.92 7.46
C GLY A 123 -9.67 5.07 6.22
N GLN A 124 -9.57 3.75 6.39
CA GLN A 124 -9.69 2.79 5.29
C GLN A 124 -10.16 1.41 5.78
N ALA A 125 -10.64 0.57 4.87
CA ALA A 125 -10.77 -0.87 5.08
C ALA A 125 -9.88 -1.60 4.07
N ARG A 126 -8.96 -2.42 4.57
CA ARG A 126 -8.01 -3.16 3.73
C ARG A 126 -8.48 -4.60 3.59
N ILE A 127 -8.61 -5.04 2.35
CA ILE A 127 -9.06 -6.39 2.03
C ILE A 127 -8.10 -7.08 1.08
N ARG A 128 -8.05 -8.43 1.19
CA ARG A 128 -7.38 -9.30 0.22
C ARG A 128 -8.43 -10.17 -0.45
N ILE A 129 -8.41 -10.20 -1.77
CA ILE A 129 -9.24 -11.07 -2.59
C ILE A 129 -8.35 -12.10 -3.26
N ASP A 130 -8.65 -13.37 -3.03
CA ASP A 130 -7.99 -14.51 -3.64
C ASP A 130 -8.94 -15.16 -4.65
N LYS A 131 -8.49 -15.28 -5.89
CA LYS A 131 -9.30 -15.84 -6.98
C LYS A 131 -8.43 -16.52 -8.03
N ILE A 132 -9.01 -17.49 -8.69
CA ILE A 132 -8.41 -18.20 -9.82
C ILE A 132 -9.14 -17.79 -11.09
N TYR A 133 -8.39 -17.43 -12.10
CA TYR A 133 -8.88 -17.23 -13.45
C TYR A 133 -8.36 -18.32 -14.39
N LYS A 134 -9.22 -18.81 -15.27
CA LYS A 134 -8.84 -19.56 -16.45
C LYS A 134 -9.08 -18.64 -17.66
N ASP A 135 -8.00 -18.21 -18.29
CA ASP A 135 -8.05 -17.23 -19.38
C ASP A 135 -6.96 -17.56 -20.41
N SER A 136 -7.34 -18.32 -21.42
CA SER A 136 -6.43 -18.79 -22.48
C SER A 136 -5.95 -17.67 -23.40
N THR A 137 -6.52 -16.49 -23.34
CA THR A 137 -6.06 -15.31 -24.09
C THR A 137 -4.97 -14.56 -23.34
N SER A 138 -4.98 -14.64 -22.02
CA SER A 138 -3.96 -14.03 -21.18
C SER A 138 -2.81 -14.96 -20.84
N TYR A 139 -3.04 -16.29 -20.72
CA TYR A 139 -2.01 -17.25 -20.36
C TYR A 139 -2.07 -18.49 -21.25
N PHE A 140 -1.00 -18.72 -22.03
CA PHE A 140 -0.97 -19.79 -23.03
C PHE A 140 0.45 -20.24 -23.35
N LYS A 141 0.58 -21.36 -24.10
CA LYS A 141 1.84 -21.88 -24.63
C LYS A 141 2.09 -21.39 -26.06
N GLU A 142 3.34 -21.04 -26.34
CA GLU A 142 3.85 -20.71 -27.65
C GLU A 142 5.10 -21.56 -27.90
N GLY A 143 4.94 -22.72 -28.52
CA GLY A 143 6.02 -23.72 -28.67
C GLY A 143 6.51 -24.21 -27.30
N ALA A 144 7.83 -24.07 -27.05
CA ALA A 144 8.46 -24.44 -25.77
C ALA A 144 8.34 -23.37 -24.69
N SER A 145 7.70 -22.24 -25.01
CA SER A 145 7.55 -21.11 -24.10
C SER A 145 6.13 -20.99 -23.57
N ILE A 146 5.99 -20.37 -22.42
CA ILE A 146 4.73 -19.84 -21.91
C ILE A 146 4.70 -18.33 -22.13
N VAL A 147 3.52 -17.80 -22.35
CA VAL A 147 3.26 -16.38 -22.51
C VAL A 147 2.18 -15.96 -21.52
N PHE A 148 2.47 -14.92 -20.75
CA PHE A 148 1.47 -14.18 -19.99
C PHE A 148 1.36 -12.79 -20.57
N SER A 149 0.18 -12.47 -21.14
CA SER A 149 -0.09 -11.19 -21.80
C SER A 149 -1.39 -10.61 -21.27
N ARG A 150 -1.29 -9.49 -20.55
CA ARG A 150 -2.47 -8.90 -19.90
C ARG A 150 -2.27 -7.40 -19.67
N THR A 151 -3.32 -6.62 -19.92
CA THR A 151 -3.34 -5.20 -19.55
C THR A 151 -3.64 -5.05 -18.06
N LEU A 152 -2.75 -4.37 -17.32
CA LEU A 152 -2.77 -4.25 -15.87
C LEU A 152 -2.89 -2.79 -15.44
N GLY A 153 -4.02 -2.44 -14.79
CA GLY A 153 -4.31 -1.09 -14.30
C GLY A 153 -3.87 -0.84 -12.86
N ILE A 154 -3.51 -1.89 -12.12
CA ILE A 154 -3.09 -1.75 -10.71
C ILE A 154 -1.69 -1.15 -10.65
N LYS A 155 -1.42 -0.32 -9.65
CA LYS A 155 -0.13 0.38 -9.51
C LYS A 155 1.02 -0.57 -9.23
N ARG A 156 0.86 -1.55 -8.34
CA ARG A 156 1.90 -2.51 -7.96
C ARG A 156 1.49 -3.91 -8.39
N ASN A 157 2.35 -4.54 -9.17
CA ASN A 157 2.08 -5.87 -9.71
C ASN A 157 3.29 -6.78 -9.52
N SER A 158 3.02 -8.06 -9.29
CA SER A 158 4.02 -9.11 -9.41
C SER A 158 3.46 -10.32 -10.14
N ILE A 159 4.30 -10.99 -10.91
CA ILE A 159 3.97 -12.21 -11.62
C ILE A 159 4.96 -13.29 -11.20
N ILE A 160 4.46 -14.41 -10.67
CA ILE A 160 5.25 -15.58 -10.29
C ILE A 160 5.14 -16.60 -11.43
N ILE A 161 6.29 -16.91 -12.01
CA ILE A 161 6.41 -17.86 -13.13
C ILE A 161 6.41 -19.29 -12.55
N PRO A 162 5.80 -20.31 -13.22
CA PRO A 162 5.82 -21.69 -12.76
C PRO A 162 7.24 -22.22 -12.59
N LYS A 163 7.40 -23.16 -11.67
CA LYS A 163 8.71 -23.79 -11.41
C LYS A 163 9.26 -24.47 -12.67
N GLY A 164 10.56 -24.33 -12.91
CA GLY A 164 11.24 -24.94 -14.05
C GLY A 164 11.22 -24.11 -15.35
N TYR A 165 10.69 -22.91 -15.27
CA TYR A 165 10.74 -21.94 -16.38
C TYR A 165 11.74 -20.83 -16.12
N GLU A 166 12.42 -20.39 -17.17
CA GLU A 166 13.34 -19.25 -17.19
C GLU A 166 12.68 -18.06 -17.90
N LEU A 167 12.77 -16.86 -17.31
CA LEU A 167 12.31 -15.62 -17.93
C LEU A 167 13.14 -15.29 -19.16
N THR A 168 12.50 -15.16 -20.32
CA THR A 168 13.16 -14.82 -21.59
C THR A 168 12.77 -13.44 -22.13
N HIS A 169 11.62 -12.91 -21.69
CA HIS A 169 11.14 -11.60 -22.13
C HIS A 169 10.23 -10.96 -21.11
N CYS A 170 10.38 -9.66 -20.93
CA CYS A 170 9.43 -8.77 -20.23
C CYS A 170 9.47 -7.41 -20.95
N ASN A 171 8.31 -6.95 -21.41
CA ASN A 171 8.20 -5.69 -22.16
C ASN A 171 8.05 -4.44 -21.28
N TYR A 172 8.13 -4.58 -19.96
CA TYR A 172 8.00 -3.46 -19.03
C TYR A 172 9.15 -3.46 -18.02
N PRO A 173 9.72 -2.30 -17.66
CA PRO A 173 10.77 -2.20 -16.65
C PRO A 173 10.37 -2.86 -15.35
N SER A 174 11.12 -3.87 -14.92
CA SER A 174 10.74 -4.74 -13.81
C SER A 174 11.94 -5.17 -12.99
N GLN A 175 11.72 -5.45 -11.72
CA GLN A 175 12.64 -6.15 -10.85
C GLN A 175 12.38 -7.64 -10.95
N VAL A 176 13.44 -8.43 -11.00
CA VAL A 176 13.36 -9.90 -11.04
C VAL A 176 14.00 -10.46 -9.79
N ASP A 177 13.22 -11.21 -9.01
CA ASP A 177 13.62 -11.86 -7.77
C ASP A 177 13.31 -13.36 -7.83
N LEU A 178 13.80 -14.11 -6.85
CA LEU A 178 13.38 -15.49 -6.61
C LEU A 178 12.48 -15.56 -5.37
N THR A 179 11.43 -16.35 -5.46
CA THR A 179 10.61 -16.73 -4.30
C THR A 179 11.35 -17.74 -3.42
N ASP A 180 10.88 -17.99 -2.19
CA ASP A 180 11.50 -18.96 -1.27
C ASP A 180 11.55 -20.38 -1.84
N ASP A 181 10.63 -20.74 -2.74
CA ASP A 181 10.59 -22.02 -3.46
C ASP A 181 11.35 -21.99 -4.81
N ALA A 182 12.19 -20.95 -5.00
CA ALA A 182 13.04 -20.73 -6.17
C ALA A 182 12.29 -20.56 -7.51
N ARG A 183 11.06 -20.04 -7.47
CA ARG A 183 10.37 -19.56 -8.67
C ARG A 183 10.76 -18.11 -8.98
N ILE A 184 10.76 -17.78 -10.25
CA ILE A 184 11.01 -16.40 -10.67
C ILE A 184 9.79 -15.54 -10.39
N LYS A 185 10.02 -14.40 -9.76
CA LYS A 185 9.04 -13.35 -9.51
C LYS A 185 9.43 -12.07 -10.23
N VAL A 186 8.59 -11.59 -11.10
CA VAL A 186 8.74 -10.34 -11.83
C VAL A 186 7.84 -9.30 -11.20
N SER A 187 8.40 -8.20 -10.69
CA SER A 187 7.66 -7.13 -10.00
C SER A 187 7.86 -5.79 -10.68
N PHE A 188 6.81 -4.98 -10.76
CA PHE A 188 6.91 -3.62 -11.30
C PHE A 188 5.90 -2.65 -10.68
N LEU A 189 6.23 -1.36 -10.80
CA LEU A 189 5.37 -0.26 -10.44
C LEU A 189 4.88 0.46 -11.70
N ASN A 190 3.57 0.46 -11.94
CA ASN A 190 2.96 1.29 -12.97
C ASN A 190 2.93 2.75 -12.49
N ARG A 191 3.77 3.59 -13.09
CA ARG A 191 3.84 5.04 -12.77
C ARG A 191 2.90 5.89 -13.61
N SER A 192 2.33 5.31 -14.67
CA SER A 192 1.40 6.04 -15.54
C SER A 192 -0.02 6.09 -14.97
N THR A 193 -0.87 6.94 -15.55
CA THR A 193 -2.31 6.96 -15.31
C THR A 193 -3.03 5.84 -16.06
N GLU A 194 -2.39 5.31 -17.10
CA GLU A 194 -2.94 4.29 -17.98
C GLU A 194 -2.58 2.87 -17.52
N ALA A 195 -3.35 1.90 -17.96
CA ALA A 195 -3.06 0.49 -17.74
C ALA A 195 -1.88 0.04 -18.63
N VAL A 196 -1.00 -0.81 -18.09
CA VAL A 196 0.19 -1.31 -18.77
C VAL A 196 -0.14 -2.58 -19.55
N PRO A 197 0.07 -2.63 -20.88
CA PRO A 197 -0.03 -3.87 -21.65
C PRO A 197 1.21 -4.73 -21.39
N LEU A 198 1.20 -5.50 -20.30
CA LEU A 198 2.30 -6.37 -19.91
C LEU A 198 2.35 -7.63 -20.78
N MET A 199 3.56 -8.00 -21.22
CA MET A 199 3.87 -9.29 -21.82
C MET A 199 5.12 -9.89 -21.18
N ILE A 200 4.98 -11.11 -20.67
CA ILE A 200 6.09 -11.92 -20.15
C ILE A 200 6.14 -13.21 -20.94
N LYS A 201 7.37 -13.62 -21.36
CA LYS A 201 7.63 -14.94 -21.91
C LYS A 201 8.65 -15.68 -21.06
N ALA A 202 8.41 -16.96 -20.84
CA ALA A 202 9.35 -17.83 -20.14
C ALA A 202 9.44 -19.18 -20.85
N LYS A 203 10.66 -19.76 -20.85
CA LYS A 203 10.96 -21.02 -21.54
C LYS A 203 11.22 -22.13 -20.53
N TRP A 204 10.72 -23.32 -20.84
CA TRP A 204 11.01 -24.51 -20.04
C TRP A 204 12.50 -24.86 -20.07
N LEU A 205 13.10 -25.07 -18.92
CA LEU A 205 14.47 -25.59 -18.78
C LEU A 205 14.45 -27.10 -18.86
N ALA A 206 14.88 -27.67 -19.98
CA ALA A 206 14.84 -29.09 -20.27
C ALA A 206 15.70 -29.97 -19.36
N ASN A 207 16.65 -29.40 -18.65
CA ASN A 207 17.49 -30.11 -17.66
C ASN A 207 17.22 -29.48 -16.29
N ASN A 208 17.13 -30.32 -15.25
CA ASN A 208 17.03 -29.94 -13.83
C ASN A 208 18.22 -29.07 -13.40
N THR A 209 18.43 -27.97 -14.09
CA THR A 209 19.38 -26.94 -13.70
C THR A 209 18.75 -26.30 -12.46
N THR A 210 19.10 -26.86 -11.31
CA THR A 210 18.79 -26.21 -10.02
C THR A 210 19.35 -24.81 -10.15
N ILE A 211 18.47 -23.80 -10.24
CA ILE A 211 18.91 -22.41 -10.14
C ILE A 211 19.57 -22.34 -8.76
N LYS A 212 20.91 -22.37 -8.77
CA LYS A 212 21.66 -22.13 -7.54
C LYS A 212 21.35 -20.70 -7.18
N ILE A 213 20.48 -20.51 -6.18
CA ILE A 213 20.36 -19.20 -5.53
C ILE A 213 21.79 -18.89 -5.09
N PRO A 214 22.44 -17.84 -5.63
CA PRO A 214 23.73 -17.46 -5.11
C PRO A 214 23.58 -17.36 -3.61
N LYS A 215 24.49 -17.94 -2.83
CA LYS A 215 24.64 -17.60 -1.43
C LYS A 215 25.02 -16.14 -1.44
N GLU A 216 24.01 -15.30 -1.35
CA GLU A 216 24.22 -13.87 -1.37
C GLU A 216 25.13 -13.46 -0.24
N ASP A 217 26.21 -12.86 -0.62
CA ASP A 217 26.62 -11.64 0.05
C ASP A 217 25.51 -10.62 -0.21
N ALA A 218 24.49 -10.62 0.64
CA ALA A 218 23.40 -9.68 0.50
C ALA A 218 24.01 -8.28 0.58
N TYR A 219 23.94 -7.57 -0.52
CA TYR A 219 24.24 -6.15 -0.57
C TYR A 219 23.32 -5.47 0.47
N ASP A 220 23.90 -5.19 1.63
CA ASP A 220 23.27 -4.37 2.64
C ASP A 220 23.42 -2.92 2.20
N ALA A 221 22.39 -2.42 1.52
CA ALA A 221 22.35 -1.02 1.11
C ALA A 221 22.27 -0.15 2.38
N GLY A 222 23.42 0.03 3.03
CA GLY A 222 23.64 1.20 3.87
C GLY A 222 23.65 1.04 5.37
N THR A 223 23.61 -0.14 5.98
CA THR A 223 23.72 -0.24 7.45
C THR A 223 24.99 -0.92 7.96
N GLY A 224 25.80 -1.53 7.11
CA GLY A 224 27.09 -2.15 7.49
C GLY A 224 26.99 -3.28 8.52
N THR A 225 25.80 -3.69 8.90
CA THR A 225 25.56 -4.80 9.84
C THR A 225 24.86 -5.95 9.12
N ALA A 226 25.48 -7.11 9.14
CA ALA A 226 24.84 -8.35 8.71
C ALA A 226 23.56 -8.57 9.55
N ARG A 227 22.38 -8.23 9.01
CA ARG A 227 21.12 -8.60 9.64
C ARG A 227 21.04 -10.11 9.70
N ASP A 228 20.67 -10.65 10.85
CA ASP A 228 20.39 -12.07 11.01
C ASP A 228 19.25 -12.46 10.04
N LYS A 229 19.68 -12.98 8.87
CA LYS A 229 18.81 -13.32 7.75
C LYS A 229 17.83 -14.45 8.09
N SER A 230 18.13 -15.27 9.12
CA SER A 230 17.30 -16.40 9.51
C SER A 230 15.99 -15.95 10.16
N LYS A 231 16.02 -14.86 10.94
CA LYS A 231 14.82 -14.26 11.57
C LYS A 231 14.01 -13.38 10.61
N ALA A 232 14.66 -12.80 9.62
CA ALA A 232 14.00 -12.01 8.61
C ALA A 232 13.15 -12.87 7.65
N ARG A 233 13.57 -14.10 7.34
CA ARG A 233 12.89 -14.98 6.35
C ARG A 233 11.55 -15.56 6.80
N LEU A 234 11.33 -15.78 8.08
CA LEU A 234 10.11 -16.41 8.62
C LEU A 234 8.88 -15.49 8.62
N GLY A 235 9.05 -14.18 8.47
CA GLY A 235 7.96 -13.18 8.40
C GLY A 235 7.67 -12.62 7.01
N TYR A 236 8.39 -13.00 5.97
CA TYR A 236 8.45 -12.24 4.72
C TYR A 236 7.23 -12.34 3.79
N GLN A 237 6.40 -13.35 3.86
CA GLN A 237 5.24 -13.43 2.96
C GLN A 237 4.20 -12.33 3.22
N PHE A 238 4.04 -11.90 4.47
CA PHE A 238 3.23 -10.73 4.82
C PHE A 238 4.05 -9.45 4.95
N SER A 239 5.35 -9.56 5.22
CA SER A 239 6.24 -8.43 5.48
C SER A 239 6.67 -7.68 4.23
N GLU A 240 6.73 -8.32 3.05
CA GLU A 240 7.11 -7.63 1.81
C GLU A 240 6.18 -6.45 1.54
N ARG A 241 4.87 -6.64 1.69
CA ARG A 241 3.92 -5.56 1.53
C ARG A 241 3.99 -4.54 2.66
N ALA A 242 4.08 -4.98 3.91
CA ALA A 242 4.24 -4.07 5.04
C ALA A 242 5.48 -3.19 4.90
N PHE A 243 6.57 -3.77 4.38
CA PHE A 243 7.78 -3.02 4.06
C PHE A 243 7.58 -2.03 2.90
N GLN A 244 6.85 -2.42 1.86
CA GLN A 244 6.52 -1.58 0.71
C GLN A 244 5.46 -0.52 1.02
N ASP A 245 4.62 -0.74 2.04
CA ASP A 245 3.55 0.18 2.43
C ASP A 245 4.02 1.34 3.31
N GLN A 246 5.31 1.48 3.55
CA GLN A 246 5.86 2.62 4.25
C GLN A 246 5.87 3.85 3.33
N ASP A 247 4.94 4.76 3.56
CA ASP A 247 4.76 5.98 2.80
C ASP A 247 4.90 7.20 3.73
N ILE A 248 5.72 8.15 3.35
CA ILE A 248 5.85 9.42 4.08
C ILE A 248 5.54 10.57 3.12
N VAL A 249 4.67 11.46 3.55
CA VAL A 249 4.42 12.73 2.89
C VAL A 249 4.93 13.86 3.77
N TYR A 250 5.80 14.67 3.22
CA TYR A 250 6.37 15.86 3.85
C TYR A 250 5.71 17.09 3.27
N PHE A 251 5.06 17.89 4.10
CA PHE A 251 4.51 19.18 3.74
C PHE A 251 5.45 20.27 4.26
N LEU A 252 6.28 20.80 3.39
CA LEU A 252 7.17 21.88 3.77
C LEU A 252 6.34 23.12 4.09
N GLN A 253 6.54 23.71 5.26
CA GLN A 253 5.95 24.99 5.63
C GLN A 253 6.79 26.13 5.05
N GLN A 254 6.37 27.39 5.19
CA GLN A 254 7.19 28.51 4.73
C GLN A 254 8.59 28.42 5.36
N PRO A 255 9.67 28.62 4.59
CA PRO A 255 11.03 28.27 4.99
C PRO A 255 11.54 29.04 6.23
N GLU A 256 10.97 30.19 6.55
CA GLU A 256 11.30 30.97 7.76
C GLU A 256 11.00 30.17 9.04
N THR A 257 10.10 29.20 8.98
CA THR A 257 9.75 28.35 10.12
C THR A 257 10.79 27.26 10.37
N GLY A 258 11.60 26.92 9.37
CA GLY A 258 12.49 25.75 9.41
C GLY A 258 11.75 24.45 9.67
N SER A 259 10.43 24.41 9.41
CA SER A 259 9.53 23.33 9.84
C SER A 259 8.80 22.71 8.68
N PHE A 260 8.43 21.45 8.85
CA PHE A 260 7.57 20.70 7.93
C PHE A 260 6.68 19.74 8.71
N LEU A 261 5.43 19.65 8.28
CA LEU A 261 4.50 18.64 8.76
C LEU A 261 4.75 17.36 7.96
N LEU A 262 4.68 16.22 8.61
CA LEU A 262 4.68 14.94 7.92
C LEU A 262 3.57 14.03 8.45
N TYR A 263 3.08 13.16 7.59
CA TYR A 263 2.46 11.93 8.03
C TYR A 263 3.21 10.73 7.47
N HIS A 264 3.29 9.70 8.29
CA HIS A 264 3.92 8.43 7.97
C HIS A 264 2.88 7.32 8.10
N ASP A 265 2.55 6.68 6.97
CA ASP A 265 1.72 5.49 6.96
C ASP A 265 2.63 4.26 7.08
N TYR A 266 2.35 3.45 8.09
CA TYR A 266 3.16 2.29 8.44
C TYR A 266 2.26 1.09 8.76
N THR A 267 2.55 -0.07 8.17
CA THR A 267 1.83 -1.31 8.47
C THR A 267 2.66 -2.21 9.38
N GLU A 268 2.16 -2.49 10.58
CA GLU A 268 2.77 -3.43 11.52
C GLU A 268 2.12 -4.81 11.37
N THR A 269 2.94 -5.84 11.17
CA THR A 269 2.50 -7.23 10.98
C THR A 269 3.18 -8.20 11.96
N ARG A 270 4.17 -7.75 12.72
CA ARG A 270 4.93 -8.61 13.62
C ARG A 270 4.11 -8.98 14.83
N THR A 271 3.81 -10.26 14.99
CA THR A 271 3.06 -10.79 16.14
C THR A 271 3.73 -10.41 17.46
N GLY A 272 2.93 -9.95 18.41
CA GLY A 272 3.38 -9.51 19.74
C GLY A 272 3.87 -8.07 19.82
N MET A 273 4.06 -7.36 18.69
CA MET A 273 4.41 -5.95 18.70
C MET A 273 3.25 -5.11 19.22
N ASP A 274 3.54 -4.22 20.17
CA ASP A 274 2.59 -3.36 20.88
C ASP A 274 2.93 -1.88 20.75
N ARG A 275 3.98 -1.55 19.99
CA ARG A 275 4.46 -0.18 19.84
C ARG A 275 5.22 0.06 18.56
N TYR A 276 5.23 1.30 18.12
CA TYR A 276 6.15 1.82 17.12
C TYR A 276 7.02 2.91 17.76
N ILE A 277 8.33 2.88 17.51
CA ILE A 277 9.28 3.85 18.03
C ILE A 277 9.87 4.64 16.86
N ASN A 278 9.66 5.96 16.90
CA ASN A 278 10.30 6.89 16.00
C ASN A 278 11.45 7.59 16.74
N ILE A 279 12.67 7.43 16.23
CA ILE A 279 13.85 8.13 16.76
C ILE A 279 13.92 9.50 16.09
N VAL A 280 13.82 10.56 16.88
CA VAL A 280 13.94 11.93 16.37
C VAL A 280 15.39 12.17 15.96
N ARG A 281 15.58 12.69 14.75
CA ARG A 281 16.91 12.95 14.21
C ARG A 281 17.65 13.98 15.08
N PRO A 282 18.94 13.76 15.41
CA PRO A 282 19.73 14.73 16.13
C PRO A 282 19.74 16.11 15.47
N GLY A 283 19.50 17.16 16.25
CA GLY A 283 19.37 18.54 15.78
C GLY A 283 17.98 18.94 15.28
N SER A 284 17.06 17.97 15.16
CA SER A 284 15.64 18.23 14.89
C SER A 284 14.82 18.19 16.18
N LYS A 285 13.64 18.81 16.15
CA LYS A 285 12.64 18.75 17.22
C LYS A 285 11.34 18.23 16.66
N ALA A 286 10.78 17.18 17.26
CA ALA A 286 9.43 16.72 16.97
C ALA A 286 8.42 17.47 17.85
N SER A 287 7.29 17.86 17.28
CA SER A 287 6.20 18.53 18.00
C SER A 287 4.85 18.05 17.51
N ASN A 288 3.87 18.12 18.41
CA ASN A 288 2.47 17.70 18.16
C ASN A 288 2.34 16.29 17.56
N PRO A 289 3.06 15.28 18.10
CA PRO A 289 2.94 13.92 17.58
C PRO A 289 1.56 13.36 17.88
N SER A 290 0.95 12.74 16.87
CA SER A 290 -0.32 12.03 16.99
C SER A 290 -0.32 10.79 16.12
N ALA A 291 -1.15 9.82 16.45
CA ALA A 291 -1.27 8.61 15.65
C ALA A 291 -2.69 8.05 15.70
N ILE A 292 -3.10 7.44 14.60
CA ILE A 292 -4.38 6.71 14.49
C ILE A 292 -4.16 5.35 13.82
N ILE A 293 -5.02 4.39 14.12
CA ILE A 293 -5.16 3.18 13.31
C ILE A 293 -6.10 3.52 12.14
N LEU A 294 -5.59 3.48 10.91
CA LEU A 294 -6.37 3.82 9.72
C LEU A 294 -7.54 2.88 9.49
N ASP A 295 -7.41 1.62 9.91
CA ASP A 295 -8.45 0.59 9.73
C ASP A 295 -9.67 0.79 10.64
N THR A 296 -9.52 1.47 11.77
CA THR A 296 -10.58 1.67 12.77
C THR A 296 -10.89 3.12 13.07
N GLY A 297 -9.98 4.05 12.70
CA GLY A 297 -10.05 5.45 13.13
C GLY A 297 -9.68 5.67 14.60
N GLU A 298 -9.21 4.62 15.32
CA GLU A 298 -8.83 4.69 16.74
C GLU A 298 -7.61 5.60 16.91
N ALA A 299 -7.72 6.60 17.79
CA ALA A 299 -6.59 7.41 18.21
C ALA A 299 -5.70 6.63 19.16
N LEU A 300 -4.40 6.67 18.94
CA LEU A 300 -3.42 5.95 19.72
C LEU A 300 -2.75 6.85 20.77
N LYS A 301 -2.31 6.23 21.86
CA LYS A 301 -1.49 6.91 22.85
C LYS A 301 -0.10 7.17 22.27
N VAL A 302 0.35 8.45 22.32
CA VAL A 302 1.67 8.88 21.87
C VAL A 302 2.39 9.55 23.03
N GLU A 303 3.65 9.18 23.25
CA GLU A 303 4.49 9.72 24.33
C GLU A 303 5.89 9.98 23.78
N SER A 304 6.50 11.11 24.18
CA SER A 304 7.92 11.41 23.88
C SER A 304 8.79 11.15 25.12
N PHE A 305 9.98 10.58 24.87
CA PHE A 305 10.98 10.29 25.90
C PHE A 305 12.33 10.82 25.45
N ILE A 306 13.10 11.37 26.39
CA ILE A 306 14.43 11.95 26.13
C ILE A 306 15.45 11.30 27.07
N GLY A 307 16.62 10.95 26.52
CA GLY A 307 17.76 10.41 27.25
C GLY A 307 17.41 9.19 28.09
N ASP A 308 17.79 9.20 29.39
CA ASP A 308 17.54 8.07 30.29
C ASP A 308 16.10 7.66 30.48
N ALA A 309 15.14 8.55 30.22
CA ALA A 309 13.72 8.22 30.29
C ALA A 309 13.34 7.11 29.29
N ILE A 310 14.04 6.99 28.16
CA ILE A 310 13.86 5.96 27.16
C ILE A 310 14.09 4.57 27.78
N THR A 311 15.25 4.39 28.44
CA THR A 311 15.63 3.13 29.09
C THR A 311 14.74 2.83 30.29
N LYS A 312 14.43 3.85 31.12
CA LYS A 312 13.53 3.71 32.28
C LYS A 312 12.13 3.26 31.87
N ARG A 313 11.67 3.60 30.65
CA ARG A 313 10.39 3.18 30.09
C ARG A 313 10.42 1.76 29.50
N GLY A 314 11.59 1.11 29.44
CA GLY A 314 11.76 -0.21 28.83
C GLY A 314 11.75 -0.16 27.29
N ILE A 315 12.13 0.97 26.71
CA ILE A 315 12.26 1.13 25.26
C ILE A 315 13.70 0.83 24.86
N THR A 316 13.87 -0.11 23.94
CA THR A 316 15.16 -0.44 23.34
C THR A 316 15.19 0.11 21.91
N ILE A 317 16.27 0.79 21.55
CA ILE A 317 16.52 1.31 20.20
C ILE A 317 17.88 0.84 19.70
N ASN A 318 18.03 0.73 18.37
CA ASN A 318 19.28 0.35 17.72
C ASN A 318 20.21 1.58 17.53
N ALA A 319 20.33 2.40 18.57
CA ALA A 319 21.22 3.55 18.59
C ALA A 319 21.73 3.77 20.02
N GLU A 320 22.89 4.41 20.15
CA GLU A 320 23.36 4.87 21.44
C GLU A 320 22.42 5.94 22.00
N ILE A 321 21.97 5.74 23.23
CA ILE A 321 21.12 6.71 23.92
C ILE A 321 22.01 7.78 24.59
N LYS A 322 21.93 8.98 24.05
CA LYS A 322 22.60 10.16 24.59
C LYS A 322 21.58 11.01 25.35
N PRO A 323 22.05 11.97 26.23
CA PRO A 323 21.13 12.83 26.98
C PRO A 323 20.11 13.57 26.10
N GLU A 324 20.49 13.93 24.87
CA GLU A 324 19.65 14.62 23.88
C GLU A 324 18.86 13.68 22.95
N THR A 325 19.07 12.37 23.04
CA THR A 325 18.32 11.42 22.23
C THR A 325 16.85 11.49 22.56
N GLU A 326 16.02 11.79 21.56
CA GLU A 326 14.56 11.85 21.69
C GLU A 326 13.92 10.72 20.88
N VAL A 327 12.89 10.09 21.45
CA VAL A 327 12.02 9.13 20.75
C VAL A 327 10.57 9.49 20.94
N VAL A 328 9.78 9.26 19.90
CA VAL A 328 8.31 9.30 19.96
C VAL A 328 7.82 7.86 19.92
N ALA A 329 7.14 7.43 20.97
CA ALA A 329 6.57 6.09 21.11
C ALA A 329 5.07 6.12 20.87
N ILE A 330 4.60 5.29 19.95
CA ILE A 330 3.18 5.10 19.64
C ILE A 330 2.79 3.72 20.16
N TRP A 331 1.78 3.67 21.04
CA TRP A 331 1.34 2.47 21.72
C TRP A 331 0.04 1.95 21.13
N PHE A 332 -0.05 0.63 20.92
CA PHE A 332 -1.26 -0.05 20.44
C PHE A 332 -1.37 -1.44 21.04
N ASN A 333 -2.55 -2.05 20.96
CA ASN A 333 -2.75 -3.42 21.39
C ASN A 333 -1.84 -4.37 20.59
N PRO A 334 -1.21 -5.39 21.23
CA PRO A 334 -0.34 -6.33 20.54
C PRO A 334 -0.97 -6.92 19.29
N ILE A 335 -0.15 -7.06 18.24
CA ILE A 335 -0.55 -7.72 17.00
C ILE A 335 -0.72 -9.22 17.26
N LYS A 336 -1.87 -9.78 16.90
CA LYS A 336 -2.10 -11.23 16.95
C LYS A 336 -1.70 -11.88 15.63
N GLU A 337 -1.56 -13.20 15.66
CA GLU A 337 -1.30 -13.97 14.44
C GLU A 337 -2.40 -13.73 13.40
N GLY A 338 -1.98 -13.46 12.15
CA GLY A 338 -2.87 -13.12 11.04
C GLY A 338 -3.43 -11.69 11.04
N GLU A 339 -3.19 -10.90 12.10
CA GLU A 339 -3.58 -9.48 12.15
C GLU A 339 -2.50 -8.56 11.57
N SER A 340 -2.92 -7.39 11.11
CA SER A 340 -2.01 -6.28 10.81
C SER A 340 -2.69 -4.96 11.14
N LYS A 341 -1.92 -3.97 11.62
CA LYS A 341 -2.43 -2.62 11.89
C LYS A 341 -1.75 -1.62 10.98
N ARG A 342 -2.51 -0.78 10.32
CA ARG A 342 -1.97 0.32 9.55
C ARG A 342 -2.11 1.61 10.33
N LEU A 343 -0.97 2.15 10.71
CA LEU A 343 -0.88 3.37 11.49
C LEU A 343 -0.65 4.56 10.56
N ARG A 344 -1.32 5.67 10.82
CA ARG A 344 -0.91 6.99 10.35
C ARG A 344 -0.35 7.77 11.51
N ILE A 345 0.91 8.14 11.43
CA ILE A 345 1.64 8.92 12.43
C ILE A 345 1.83 10.31 11.85
N THR A 346 1.40 11.34 12.57
CA THR A 346 1.50 12.73 12.14
C THR A 346 2.38 13.50 13.13
N GLU A 347 3.36 14.22 12.63
CA GLU A 347 4.32 14.98 13.43
C GLU A 347 4.72 16.26 12.69
N THR A 348 5.05 17.30 13.43
CA THR A 348 5.74 18.48 12.89
C THR A 348 7.20 18.43 13.32
N TYR A 349 8.10 18.49 12.35
CA TYR A 349 9.54 18.60 12.59
C TYR A 349 10.01 20.02 12.34
N THR A 350 10.86 20.52 13.24
CA THR A 350 11.64 21.74 13.04
C THR A 350 13.10 21.34 12.90
N ASP A 351 13.73 21.67 11.77
CA ASP A 351 15.10 21.29 11.44
C ASP A 351 15.76 22.41 10.61
N PRO A 352 16.12 23.53 11.26
CA PRO A 352 16.65 24.70 10.55
C PRO A 352 18.01 24.47 9.90
N ASN A 353 18.73 23.41 10.30
CA ASN A 353 20.02 23.07 9.69
C ASN A 353 19.86 22.36 8.33
N ARG A 354 18.68 21.81 8.03
CA ARG A 354 18.41 21.03 6.82
C ARG A 354 17.27 21.59 5.99
N TYR A 355 16.56 22.58 6.53
CA TYR A 355 15.50 23.29 5.85
C TYR A 355 15.74 24.80 6.02
N THR A 356 16.21 25.43 4.97
CA THR A 356 16.68 26.81 5.02
C THR A 356 16.52 27.51 3.66
N VAL A 357 16.69 28.83 3.64
CA VAL A 357 16.82 29.62 2.43
C VAL A 357 18.30 29.95 2.20
N TYR A 358 18.82 29.64 1.05
CA TYR A 358 20.16 29.97 0.61
C TYR A 358 20.11 30.65 -0.78
N LYS A 359 20.59 31.87 -0.89
CA LYS A 359 20.60 32.66 -2.15
C LYS A 359 19.22 32.65 -2.86
N GLU A 360 18.19 33.01 -2.11
CA GLU A 360 16.79 33.06 -2.57
C GLU A 360 16.20 31.70 -3.02
N GLN A 361 16.91 30.61 -2.73
CA GLN A 361 16.43 29.26 -3.00
C GLN A 361 16.08 28.57 -1.70
N LEU A 362 14.92 27.91 -1.68
CA LEU A 362 14.56 26.97 -0.62
C LEU A 362 15.41 25.71 -0.81
N VAL A 363 16.17 25.36 0.23
CA VAL A 363 16.98 24.13 0.26
C VAL A 363 16.44 23.24 1.36
N TRP A 364 16.08 22.01 0.98
CA TRP A 364 15.68 20.98 1.91
C TRP A 364 16.53 19.74 1.66
N ASP A 365 17.42 19.44 2.60
CA ASP A 365 18.41 18.36 2.51
C ASP A 365 18.08 17.28 3.55
N ARG A 366 17.63 16.13 3.07
CA ARG A 366 17.19 15.04 3.95
C ARG A 366 17.46 13.66 3.32
N SER A 367 18.00 12.75 4.13
CA SER A 367 18.13 11.34 3.75
C SER A 367 16.80 10.61 4.00
N PHE A 368 16.40 9.77 3.06
CA PHE A 368 15.18 8.98 3.13
C PHE A 368 15.52 7.51 3.37
N GLY A 369 14.88 6.91 4.36
CA GLY A 369 14.99 5.47 4.66
C GLY A 369 13.71 4.68 4.32
N ARG A 370 12.75 5.30 3.64
CA ARG A 370 11.48 4.67 3.28
C ARG A 370 11.38 4.51 1.77
N ASN A 371 10.62 3.53 1.32
CA ASN A 371 10.51 3.20 -0.10
C ASN A 371 9.74 4.25 -0.89
N ARG A 372 8.75 4.89 -0.26
CA ARG A 372 7.93 5.93 -0.88
C ARG A 372 8.00 7.20 -0.08
N ASN A 373 8.38 8.27 -0.75
CA ASN A 373 8.47 9.60 -0.16
C ASN A 373 7.83 10.61 -1.11
N THR A 374 7.02 11.48 -0.57
CA THR A 374 6.41 12.59 -1.29
C THR A 374 6.78 13.87 -0.60
N VAL A 375 7.18 14.88 -1.36
CA VAL A 375 7.49 16.22 -0.84
C VAL A 375 6.53 17.21 -1.49
N VAL A 376 5.79 17.93 -0.67
CA VAL A 376 4.91 19.01 -1.06
C VAL A 376 5.58 20.32 -0.70
N LEU A 377 5.87 21.13 -1.73
CA LEU A 377 6.49 22.44 -1.54
C LEU A 377 5.50 23.44 -0.95
N PRO A 378 5.96 24.47 -0.22
CA PRO A 378 5.09 25.53 0.26
C PRO A 378 4.52 26.33 -0.92
N GLU A 379 3.40 26.99 -0.69
CA GLU A 379 2.78 27.85 -1.70
C GLU A 379 3.74 28.96 -2.15
N GLY A 380 3.78 29.20 -3.46
CA GLY A 380 4.64 30.20 -4.10
C GLY A 380 6.04 29.72 -4.47
N TRP A 381 6.40 28.46 -4.17
CA TRP A 381 7.69 27.88 -4.49
C TRP A 381 7.62 26.88 -5.64
N LEU A 382 8.63 26.92 -6.53
CA LEU A 382 8.76 25.99 -7.66
C LEU A 382 9.99 25.12 -7.48
N LEU A 383 9.88 23.83 -7.84
CA LEU A 383 11.02 22.91 -7.85
C LEU A 383 11.98 23.30 -8.99
N THR A 384 13.24 23.56 -8.66
CA THR A 384 14.31 23.87 -9.64
C THR A 384 15.25 22.70 -9.84
N THR A 385 15.50 21.92 -8.81
CA THR A 385 16.38 20.72 -8.89
C THR A 385 16.05 19.71 -7.81
N THR A 386 16.38 18.46 -8.06
CA THR A 386 16.35 17.36 -7.10
C THR A 386 17.57 16.46 -7.34
N SER A 387 18.17 15.95 -6.27
CA SER A 387 19.29 14.99 -6.34
C SER A 387 18.83 13.55 -6.57
N ILE A 388 17.52 13.29 -6.46
CA ILE A 388 16.90 11.98 -6.70
C ILE A 388 15.94 12.14 -7.89
N PRO A 389 16.00 11.27 -8.91
CA PRO A 389 15.14 11.33 -10.08
C PRO A 389 13.66 11.07 -9.79
#